data_32d499b406e8b3f482cfa534fb1363ea
#
_entry.id   32d499b406e8b3f482cfa534fb1363ea
#
_cell.length_a   1.000
_cell.length_b   1.000
_cell.length_c   1.000
_cell.angle_alpha   90.00
_cell.angle_beta   90.00
_cell.angle_gamma   90.00
#
_symmetry.space_group_name_H-M   'P 1'
#
loop_
_entity.id
_entity.type
_entity.pdbx_description
1 polymer ?
#
loop_
_entity_poly.entity_id
_entity_poly.type
_entity_poly.pdbx_seq_one_letter_code
_entity_poly.pdbx_strand_id
1 'polypeptide(L)'
;MVSIWLASQSPRRTAMIKELFPNAHCEGLQGVDETPMSSGTVAEKVESICQAKAHAIPEDHGYDVVLVCDTVLADPDEVNALLGKPRDSLHAATMLHRLSGRRHQVWSSAGLCIHGHWRFFTEFSVVEIEQLPDEVLVDLVLNNSWKGKAGGYDLAGEMGNYAQIIDGGESTVLGIPQEAMDVLSSF
;
A
#
# COMPACT_ATOMS: atom_id res chain seq x y z
N MET A 1 -18.22 -8.42 -20.17
CA MET A 1 -16.86 -8.37 -19.59
C MET A 1 -16.85 -7.17 -18.67
N VAL A 2 -16.54 -7.33 -17.40
CA VAL A 2 -16.57 -6.25 -16.40
C VAL A 2 -15.45 -5.25 -16.73
N SER A 3 -15.78 -3.96 -16.82
CA SER A 3 -14.80 -2.89 -17.00
C SER A 3 -14.31 -2.39 -15.65
N ILE A 4 -12.98 -2.41 -15.46
CA ILE A 4 -12.36 -2.06 -14.17
C ILE A 4 -11.37 -0.92 -14.34
N TRP A 5 -11.44 0.05 -13.44
CA TRP A 5 -10.42 1.09 -13.26
C TRP A 5 -9.74 0.96 -11.91
N LEU A 6 -8.44 0.66 -11.93
CA LEU A 6 -7.55 0.81 -10.78
C LEU A 6 -7.01 2.25 -10.77
N ALA A 7 -7.53 3.07 -9.87
CA ALA A 7 -7.10 4.46 -9.70
C ALA A 7 -5.81 4.53 -8.85
N SER A 8 -4.72 3.96 -9.35
CA SER A 8 -3.43 3.89 -8.67
C SER A 8 -2.26 3.92 -9.64
N GLN A 9 -1.15 4.55 -9.22
CA GLN A 9 0.13 4.55 -9.95
C GLN A 9 1.07 3.42 -9.48
N SER A 10 0.65 2.57 -8.54
CA SER A 10 1.49 1.52 -7.96
C SER A 10 1.68 0.36 -8.95
N PRO A 11 2.92 0.05 -9.40
CA PRO A 11 3.18 -1.09 -10.28
C PRO A 11 2.77 -2.43 -9.66
N ARG A 12 2.90 -2.58 -8.34
CA ARG A 12 2.51 -3.79 -7.60
C ARG A 12 1.01 -4.04 -7.69
N ARG A 13 0.20 -3.00 -7.41
CA ARG A 13 -1.26 -3.08 -7.53
C ARG A 13 -1.70 -3.33 -8.97
N THR A 14 -1.03 -2.68 -9.93
CA THR A 14 -1.27 -2.90 -11.36
C THR A 14 -1.02 -4.36 -11.74
N ALA A 15 0.07 -4.97 -11.25
CA ALA A 15 0.37 -6.37 -11.53
C ALA A 15 -0.72 -7.30 -10.98
N MET A 16 -1.11 -7.14 -9.71
CA MET A 16 -2.17 -7.95 -9.08
C MET A 16 -3.51 -7.82 -9.80
N ILE A 17 -3.92 -6.61 -10.16
CA ILE A 17 -5.21 -6.40 -10.84
C ILE A 17 -5.18 -6.92 -12.27
N LYS A 18 -4.08 -6.77 -13.00
CA LYS A 18 -3.96 -7.28 -14.37
C LYS A 18 -3.85 -8.80 -14.46
N GLU A 19 -3.45 -9.46 -13.39
CA GLU A 19 -3.50 -10.92 -13.30
C GLU A 19 -4.95 -11.43 -13.32
N LEU A 20 -5.85 -10.77 -12.60
CA LEU A 20 -7.28 -11.10 -12.59
C LEU A 20 -8.02 -10.51 -13.81
N PHE A 21 -7.68 -9.30 -14.18
CA PHE A 21 -8.34 -8.49 -15.23
C PHE A 21 -7.31 -7.91 -16.20
N PRO A 22 -6.86 -8.68 -17.22
CA PRO A 22 -5.81 -8.24 -18.14
C PRO A 22 -6.08 -6.91 -18.85
N ASN A 23 -7.37 -6.57 -19.05
CA ASN A 23 -7.81 -5.35 -19.72
C ASN A 23 -8.16 -4.21 -18.74
N ALA A 24 -7.84 -4.33 -17.44
CA ALA A 24 -8.10 -3.28 -16.47
C ALA A 24 -7.40 -1.97 -16.87
N HIS A 25 -8.12 -0.87 -16.77
CA HIS A 25 -7.54 0.47 -16.87
C HIS A 25 -6.79 0.76 -15.56
N CYS A 26 -5.52 1.16 -15.65
CA CYS A 26 -4.68 1.45 -14.49
C CYS A 26 -4.08 2.84 -14.66
N GLU A 27 -4.71 3.83 -14.03
CA GLU A 27 -4.29 5.22 -14.07
C GLU A 27 -4.59 5.87 -12.71
N GLY A 28 -3.57 6.51 -12.11
CA GLY A 28 -3.69 7.16 -10.81
C GLY A 28 -4.40 8.51 -10.89
N LEU A 29 -4.98 8.90 -9.76
CA LEU A 29 -5.59 10.21 -9.59
C LEU A 29 -4.53 11.31 -9.46
N GLN A 30 -4.88 12.52 -9.90
CA GLN A 30 -4.04 13.71 -9.77
C GLN A 30 -4.67 14.68 -8.75
N GLY A 31 -3.81 15.34 -7.96
CA GLY A 31 -4.23 16.43 -7.06
C GLY A 31 -5.03 16.00 -5.84
N VAL A 32 -5.04 14.72 -5.49
CA VAL A 32 -5.67 14.24 -4.25
C VAL A 32 -4.76 14.56 -3.06
N ASP A 33 -5.35 15.14 -2.02
CA ASP A 33 -4.65 15.31 -0.74
C ASP A 33 -4.60 13.96 -0.01
N GLU A 34 -3.42 13.37 0.02
CA GLU A 34 -3.13 12.10 0.71
C GLU A 34 -2.58 12.33 2.14
N THR A 35 -2.79 13.51 2.72
CA THR A 35 -2.37 13.81 4.09
C THR A 35 -3.22 12.99 5.07
N PRO A 36 -2.61 12.12 5.90
CA PRO A 36 -3.38 11.37 6.89
C PRO A 36 -3.94 12.29 7.97
N MET A 37 -5.04 11.89 8.58
CA MET A 37 -5.60 12.58 9.76
C MET A 37 -4.53 12.72 10.86
N SER A 38 -4.55 13.85 11.56
CA SER A 38 -3.60 14.14 12.66
C SER A 38 -3.83 13.27 13.90
N SER A 39 -5.04 12.73 14.07
CA SER A 39 -5.46 11.88 15.19
C SER A 39 -6.06 10.57 14.69
N GLY A 40 -6.36 9.65 15.60
CA GLY A 40 -6.94 8.35 15.27
C GLY A 40 -5.93 7.21 15.15
N THR A 41 -6.45 6.01 15.00
CA THR A 41 -5.68 4.79 14.81
C THR A 41 -5.04 4.72 13.42
N VAL A 42 -4.08 3.82 13.22
CA VAL A 42 -3.47 3.57 11.89
C VAL A 42 -4.55 3.16 10.87
N ALA A 43 -5.50 2.32 11.28
CA ALA A 43 -6.61 1.89 10.43
C ALA A 43 -7.45 3.08 9.93
N GLU A 44 -7.88 3.96 10.85
CA GLU A 44 -8.66 5.15 10.51
C GLU A 44 -7.88 6.10 9.60
N LYS A 45 -6.58 6.25 9.81
CA LYS A 45 -5.71 7.10 9.00
C LYS A 45 -5.59 6.60 7.57
N VAL A 46 -5.29 5.31 7.36
CA VAL A 46 -5.16 4.75 6.01
C VAL A 46 -6.50 4.73 5.28
N GLU A 47 -7.58 4.44 5.98
CA GLU A 47 -8.93 4.47 5.39
C GLU A 47 -9.34 5.89 4.99
N SER A 48 -9.02 6.91 5.80
CA SER A 48 -9.33 8.31 5.46
C SER A 48 -8.64 8.76 4.16
N ILE A 49 -7.39 8.34 3.93
CA ILE A 49 -6.68 8.61 2.67
C ILE A 49 -7.39 7.90 1.50
N CYS A 50 -7.79 6.66 1.72
CA CYS A 50 -8.51 5.87 0.72
C CYS A 50 -9.88 6.51 0.39
N GLN A 51 -10.61 7.00 1.40
CA GLN A 51 -11.87 7.72 1.23
C GLN A 51 -11.67 9.05 0.46
N ALA A 52 -10.59 9.80 0.74
CA ALA A 52 -10.26 11.00 -0.01
C ALA A 52 -10.04 10.69 -1.50
N LYS A 53 -9.38 9.59 -1.82
CA LYS A 53 -9.22 9.09 -3.19
C LYS A 53 -10.57 8.72 -3.81
N ALA A 54 -11.45 8.05 -3.08
CA ALA A 54 -12.79 7.70 -3.56
C ALA A 54 -13.63 8.92 -3.89
N HIS A 55 -13.57 9.98 -3.07
CA HIS A 55 -14.26 11.23 -3.32
C HIS A 55 -13.74 12.00 -4.56
N ALA A 56 -12.50 11.74 -4.96
CA ALA A 56 -11.89 12.36 -6.15
C ALA A 56 -12.24 11.62 -7.47
N ILE A 57 -12.93 10.48 -7.40
CA ILE A 57 -13.41 9.75 -8.58
C ILE A 57 -14.59 10.49 -9.16
N PRO A 58 -14.57 10.84 -10.47
CA PRO A 58 -15.74 11.44 -11.14
C PRO A 58 -16.95 10.50 -11.09
N GLU A 59 -18.15 11.04 -10.90
CA GLU A 59 -19.39 10.26 -10.88
C GLU A 59 -19.68 9.55 -12.22
N ASP A 60 -19.28 10.17 -13.33
CA ASP A 60 -19.48 9.69 -14.70
C ASP A 60 -18.26 8.93 -15.27
N HIS A 61 -17.51 8.21 -14.41
CA HIS A 61 -16.27 7.51 -14.78
C HIS A 61 -16.44 6.40 -15.85
N GLY A 62 -17.65 5.87 -16.05
CA GLY A 62 -17.94 4.90 -17.11
C GLY A 62 -17.42 3.47 -16.90
N TYR A 63 -16.94 3.12 -15.72
CA TYR A 63 -16.48 1.76 -15.35
C TYR A 63 -17.49 1.05 -14.45
N ASP A 64 -17.60 -0.29 -14.59
CA ASP A 64 -18.47 -1.10 -13.74
C ASP A 64 -17.90 -1.20 -12.31
N VAL A 65 -16.57 -1.24 -12.20
CA VAL A 65 -15.85 -1.28 -10.92
C VAL A 65 -14.71 -0.27 -10.92
N VAL A 66 -14.62 0.51 -9.84
CA VAL A 66 -13.46 1.38 -9.58
C VAL A 66 -12.81 0.95 -8.26
N LEU A 67 -11.48 0.85 -8.27
CA LEU A 67 -10.66 0.51 -7.12
C LEU A 67 -9.71 1.66 -6.78
N VAL A 68 -9.83 2.19 -5.57
CA VAL A 68 -8.83 3.08 -4.96
C VAL A 68 -8.14 2.37 -3.80
N CYS A 69 -6.86 2.63 -3.56
CA CYS A 69 -6.12 2.01 -2.47
C CYS A 69 -5.10 2.96 -1.85
N ASP A 70 -4.85 2.76 -0.55
CA ASP A 70 -3.69 3.34 0.13
C ASP A 70 -2.99 2.32 1.02
N THR A 71 -1.69 2.54 1.29
CA THR A 71 -0.87 1.65 2.13
C THR A 71 0.08 2.48 2.97
N VAL A 72 0.10 2.18 4.27
CA VAL A 72 0.97 2.81 5.25
C VAL A 72 1.62 1.76 6.14
N LEU A 73 2.77 2.10 6.75
CA LEU A 73 3.36 1.29 7.80
C LEU A 73 3.07 1.95 9.15
N ALA A 74 2.68 1.13 10.13
CA ALA A 74 2.66 1.56 11.52
C ALA A 74 4.09 1.72 12.02
N ASP A 75 4.35 2.81 12.73
CA ASP A 75 5.64 3.02 13.39
C ASP A 75 5.81 2.00 14.52
N PRO A 76 6.90 1.21 14.55
CA PRO A 76 7.09 0.20 15.59
C PRO A 76 7.38 0.76 16.98
N ASP A 77 7.70 2.05 17.10
CA ASP A 77 8.06 2.70 18.37
C ASP A 77 6.99 3.65 18.88
N GLU A 78 6.13 4.17 18.01
CA GLU A 78 5.18 5.21 18.35
C GLU A 78 3.75 4.79 17.98
N VAL A 79 2.91 4.64 19.00
CA VAL A 79 1.53 4.18 18.84
C VAL A 79 0.75 5.13 17.93
N ASN A 80 0.09 4.55 16.93
CA ASN A 80 -0.69 5.27 15.92
C ASN A 80 0.12 6.25 15.04
N ALA A 81 1.44 6.27 15.12
CA ALA A 81 2.29 6.97 14.15
C ALA A 81 2.47 6.15 12.88
N LEU A 82 2.75 6.84 11.78
CA LEU A 82 2.94 6.25 10.46
C LEU A 82 4.37 6.46 9.97
N LEU A 83 4.94 5.41 9.39
CA LEU A 83 6.11 5.54 8.52
C LEU A 83 5.62 5.73 7.08
N GLY A 84 5.70 6.96 6.61
CA GLY A 84 5.34 7.32 5.24
C GLY A 84 6.43 6.95 4.22
N LYS A 85 6.36 7.60 3.05
CA LYS A 85 7.39 7.47 2.00
C LYS A 85 8.63 8.29 2.39
N PRO A 86 9.86 7.74 2.26
CA PRO A 86 11.07 8.51 2.50
C PRO A 86 11.18 9.72 1.54
N ARG A 87 11.68 10.83 2.06
CA ARG A 87 11.87 12.07 1.29
C ARG A 87 13.17 12.05 0.48
N ASP A 88 14.18 11.39 1.03
CA ASP A 88 15.55 11.32 0.48
C ASP A 88 16.23 10.02 0.96
N SER A 89 17.45 9.79 0.48
CA SER A 89 18.24 8.59 0.81
C SER A 89 18.60 8.50 2.29
N LEU A 90 18.86 9.61 2.98
CA LEU A 90 19.15 9.62 4.40
C LEU A 90 17.91 9.22 5.22
N HIS A 91 16.75 9.74 4.84
CA HIS A 91 15.49 9.37 5.47
C HIS A 91 15.15 7.88 5.22
N ALA A 92 15.42 7.38 4.00
CA ALA A 92 15.28 5.96 3.69
C ALA A 92 16.22 5.09 4.55
N ALA A 93 17.50 5.45 4.66
CA ALA A 93 18.45 4.74 5.51
C ALA A 93 18.00 4.70 6.98
N THR A 94 17.50 5.81 7.51
CA THR A 94 16.98 5.91 8.87
C THR A 94 15.77 4.99 9.08
N MET A 95 14.83 4.97 8.13
CA MET A 95 13.66 4.08 8.20
C MET A 95 14.04 2.61 8.14
N LEU A 96 14.90 2.23 7.18
CA LEU A 96 15.36 0.84 7.02
C LEU A 96 16.12 0.36 8.25
N HIS A 97 17.03 1.18 8.81
CA HIS A 97 17.72 0.88 10.05
C HIS A 97 16.75 0.69 11.22
N ARG A 98 15.70 1.52 11.30
CA ARG A 98 14.67 1.44 12.35
C ARG A 98 13.83 0.17 12.24
N LEU A 99 13.60 -0.35 11.03
CA LEU A 99 12.84 -1.57 10.77
C LEU A 99 13.69 -2.85 10.84
N SER A 100 15.02 -2.72 10.76
CA SER A 100 15.96 -3.84 10.79
C SER A 100 15.89 -4.63 12.11
N GLY A 101 15.78 -5.95 12.02
CA GLY A 101 15.66 -6.85 13.16
C GLY A 101 14.33 -6.79 13.91
N ARG A 102 13.27 -6.28 13.27
CA ARG A 102 12.01 -5.98 13.96
C ARG A 102 10.77 -6.42 13.18
N ARG A 103 9.67 -6.54 13.91
CA ARG A 103 8.32 -6.70 13.38
C ARG A 103 7.62 -5.35 13.31
N HIS A 104 6.84 -5.18 12.26
CA HIS A 104 5.98 -4.01 12.08
C HIS A 104 4.71 -4.40 11.33
N GLN A 105 3.70 -3.52 11.36
CA GLN A 105 2.45 -3.72 10.65
C GLN A 105 2.43 -2.90 9.37
N VAL A 106 2.03 -3.55 8.27
CA VAL A 106 1.71 -2.91 7.00
C VAL A 106 0.19 -2.89 6.87
N TRP A 107 -0.39 -1.71 6.83
CA TRP A 107 -1.81 -1.47 6.72
C TRP A 107 -2.18 -1.05 5.31
N SER A 108 -3.17 -1.70 4.74
CA SER A 108 -3.76 -1.30 3.46
C SER A 108 -5.25 -1.08 3.60
N SER A 109 -5.74 -0.05 2.91
CA SER A 109 -7.16 0.19 2.72
C SER A 109 -7.49 0.24 1.24
N ALA A 110 -8.62 -0.35 0.86
CA ALA A 110 -9.17 -0.33 -0.48
C ALA A 110 -10.62 0.11 -0.45
N GLY A 111 -10.98 1.02 -1.37
CA GLY A 111 -12.37 1.36 -1.68
C GLY A 111 -12.75 0.76 -3.02
N LEU A 112 -13.78 -0.08 -3.02
CA LEU A 112 -14.40 -0.62 -4.23
C LEU A 112 -15.73 0.07 -4.49
N CYS A 113 -15.83 0.77 -5.62
CA CYS A 113 -17.09 1.25 -6.17
C CYS A 113 -17.66 0.20 -7.12
N ILE A 114 -18.80 -0.37 -6.80
CA ILE A 114 -19.50 -1.35 -7.61
C ILE A 114 -20.91 -0.83 -7.85
N HIS A 115 -21.28 -0.60 -9.12
CA HIS A 115 -22.58 -0.01 -9.48
C HIS A 115 -22.89 1.28 -8.72
N GLY A 116 -21.89 2.14 -8.52
CA GLY A 116 -22.03 3.43 -7.82
C GLY A 116 -22.03 3.35 -6.29
N HIS A 117 -21.85 2.17 -5.70
CA HIS A 117 -21.82 1.96 -4.24
C HIS A 117 -20.42 1.66 -3.76
N TRP A 118 -19.89 2.48 -2.85
CA TRP A 118 -18.59 2.31 -2.24
C TRP A 118 -18.64 1.35 -1.06
N ARG A 119 -17.66 0.43 -1.01
CA ARG A 119 -17.35 -0.41 0.16
C ARG A 119 -15.87 -0.27 0.45
N PHE A 120 -15.52 -0.13 1.74
CA PHE A 120 -14.13 0.00 2.18
C PHE A 120 -13.71 -1.25 2.95
N PHE A 121 -12.47 -1.64 2.72
CA PHE A 121 -11.81 -2.80 3.35
C PHE A 121 -10.49 -2.31 3.89
N THR A 122 -10.22 -2.53 5.17
CA THR A 122 -8.99 -2.08 5.81
C THR A 122 -8.42 -3.23 6.63
N GLU A 123 -7.23 -3.67 6.28
CA GLU A 123 -6.53 -4.80 6.89
C GLU A 123 -5.07 -4.49 7.15
N PHE A 124 -4.44 -5.28 7.99
CA PHE A 124 -2.99 -5.25 8.16
C PHE A 124 -2.37 -6.65 8.06
N SER A 125 -1.09 -6.66 7.75
CA SER A 125 -0.23 -7.82 7.85
C SER A 125 0.98 -7.49 8.69
N VAL A 126 1.52 -8.47 9.40
CA VAL A 126 2.74 -8.34 10.19
C VAL A 126 3.91 -8.83 9.36
N VAL A 127 4.88 -7.96 9.16
CA VAL A 127 6.14 -8.27 8.47
C VAL A 127 7.27 -8.25 9.49
N GLU A 128 8.12 -9.27 9.46
CA GLU A 128 9.37 -9.32 10.20
C GLU A 128 10.53 -9.10 9.24
N ILE A 129 11.40 -8.14 9.56
CA ILE A 129 12.66 -7.92 8.85
C ILE A 129 13.79 -8.48 9.71
N GLU A 130 14.66 -9.30 9.12
CA GLU A 130 15.86 -9.79 9.75
C GLU A 130 16.82 -8.64 10.11
N GLN A 131 17.78 -8.88 11.00
CA GLN A 131 18.83 -7.90 11.26
C GLN A 131 19.64 -7.69 9.98
N LEU A 132 19.51 -6.49 9.38
CA LEU A 132 20.19 -6.15 8.14
C LEU A 132 21.65 -5.77 8.43
N PRO A 133 22.62 -6.39 7.75
CA PRO A 133 24.01 -5.91 7.76
C PRO A 133 24.11 -4.51 7.14
N ASP A 134 25.11 -3.73 7.56
CA ASP A 134 25.33 -2.37 7.09
C ASP A 134 25.50 -2.30 5.55
N GLU A 135 26.18 -3.27 4.97
CA GLU A 135 26.35 -3.39 3.51
C GLU A 135 25.02 -3.55 2.77
N VAL A 136 24.09 -4.34 3.33
CA VAL A 136 22.75 -4.54 2.75
C VAL A 136 21.93 -3.25 2.86
N LEU A 137 22.01 -2.55 3.99
CA LEU A 137 21.36 -1.24 4.17
C LEU A 137 21.86 -0.23 3.13
N VAL A 138 23.17 -0.19 2.91
CA VAL A 138 23.78 0.70 1.90
C VAL A 138 23.28 0.35 0.50
N ASP A 139 23.27 -0.93 0.13
CA ASP A 139 22.81 -1.37 -1.19
C ASP A 139 21.34 -1.06 -1.42
N LEU A 140 20.46 -1.32 -0.45
CA LEU A 140 19.04 -0.98 -0.51
C LEU A 140 18.78 0.53 -0.70
N VAL A 141 19.64 1.38 -0.13
CA VAL A 141 19.55 2.83 -0.29
C VAL A 141 20.07 3.26 -1.66
N LEU A 142 21.21 2.72 -2.11
CA LEU A 142 21.87 3.10 -3.36
C LEU A 142 21.08 2.67 -4.60
N ASN A 143 20.43 1.51 -4.56
CA ASN A 143 19.61 1.03 -5.70
C ASN A 143 18.28 1.78 -5.85
N ASN A 144 17.96 2.72 -4.96
CA ASN A 144 16.74 3.53 -4.96
C ASN A 144 15.43 2.72 -4.88
N SER A 145 15.45 1.48 -4.42
CA SER A 145 14.25 0.64 -4.29
C SER A 145 13.22 1.21 -3.31
N TRP A 146 13.67 2.10 -2.41
CA TRP A 146 12.85 2.79 -1.42
C TRP A 146 11.93 3.88 -2.01
N LYS A 147 12.22 4.40 -3.21
CA LYS A 147 11.48 5.52 -3.77
C LYS A 147 10.01 5.21 -3.95
N GLY A 148 9.17 6.10 -3.43
CA GLY A 148 7.70 6.00 -3.54
C GLY A 148 7.05 4.91 -2.69
N LYS A 149 7.79 4.24 -1.80
CA LYS A 149 7.29 3.14 -0.97
C LYS A 149 7.24 3.52 0.49
N ALA A 150 6.12 3.22 1.15
CA ALA A 150 5.98 3.42 2.60
C ALA A 150 7.03 2.57 3.35
N GLY A 151 7.64 3.13 4.40
CA GLY A 151 8.71 2.48 5.14
C GLY A 151 10.03 2.34 4.39
N GLY A 152 10.09 2.76 3.12
CA GLY A 152 11.31 2.74 2.32
C GLY A 152 11.71 1.37 1.76
N TYR A 153 10.80 0.40 1.67
CA TYR A 153 11.13 -0.91 1.13
C TYR A 153 10.04 -1.53 0.24
N ASP A 154 10.41 -2.56 -0.48
CA ASP A 154 9.54 -3.37 -1.33
C ASP A 154 9.71 -4.85 -1.01
N LEU A 155 8.65 -5.48 -0.49
CA LEU A 155 8.66 -6.92 -0.21
C LEU A 155 8.81 -7.75 -1.50
N ALA A 156 8.26 -7.27 -2.61
CA ALA A 156 8.41 -7.92 -3.91
C ALA A 156 9.77 -7.66 -4.57
N GLY A 157 10.62 -6.83 -3.97
CA GLY A 157 11.96 -6.50 -4.44
C GLY A 157 13.05 -7.16 -3.59
N GLU A 158 14.22 -6.53 -3.55
CA GLU A 158 15.41 -7.03 -2.86
C GLU A 158 15.19 -7.26 -1.36
N MET A 159 14.36 -6.42 -0.70
CA MET A 159 14.02 -6.60 0.71
C MET A 159 13.33 -7.94 0.99
N GLY A 160 12.64 -8.54 0.02
CA GLY A 160 12.02 -9.86 0.17
C GLY A 160 12.99 -10.98 0.55
N ASN A 161 14.30 -10.80 0.32
CA ASN A 161 15.32 -11.74 0.78
C ASN A 161 15.57 -11.68 2.29
N TYR A 162 15.14 -10.60 2.96
CA TYR A 162 15.41 -10.30 4.37
C TYR A 162 14.12 -10.09 5.18
N ALA A 163 12.97 -10.23 4.56
CA ALA A 163 11.69 -9.98 5.19
C ALA A 163 10.70 -11.11 4.93
N GLN A 164 9.88 -11.41 5.92
CA GLN A 164 8.85 -12.43 5.83
C GLN A 164 7.53 -11.95 6.44
N ILE A 165 6.42 -12.42 5.88
CA ILE A 165 5.10 -12.18 6.46
C ILE A 165 4.90 -13.18 7.58
N ILE A 166 4.64 -12.68 8.79
CA ILE A 166 4.41 -13.50 9.98
C ILE A 166 2.92 -13.74 10.20
N ASP A 167 2.09 -12.77 9.82
CA ASP A 167 0.63 -12.83 9.94
C ASP A 167 -0.03 -11.96 8.88
N GLY A 168 -1.23 -12.34 8.43
CA GLY A 168 -1.96 -11.64 7.38
C GLY A 168 -1.62 -12.11 5.96
N GLY A 169 -2.08 -11.36 4.95
CA GLY A 169 -1.97 -11.68 3.52
C GLY A 169 -0.88 -10.91 2.80
N GLU A 170 -0.27 -11.54 1.79
CA GLU A 170 0.72 -10.89 0.92
C GLU A 170 0.09 -9.74 0.12
N SER A 171 -1.14 -9.91 -0.37
CA SER A 171 -1.86 -8.87 -1.12
C SER A 171 -1.99 -7.58 -0.31
N THR A 172 -2.22 -7.67 1.01
CA THR A 172 -2.28 -6.55 1.93
C THR A 172 -0.93 -5.82 2.01
N VAL A 173 0.19 -6.54 2.09
CA VAL A 173 1.53 -5.94 2.07
C VAL A 173 1.84 -5.30 0.72
N LEU A 174 1.41 -5.91 -0.37
CA LEU A 174 1.59 -5.39 -1.73
C LEU A 174 0.64 -4.22 -2.04
N GLY A 175 -0.38 -4.00 -1.22
CA GLY A 175 -1.17 -2.78 -1.22
C GLY A 175 -2.65 -2.89 -1.53
N ILE A 176 -3.22 -4.11 -1.52
CA ILE A 176 -4.67 -4.35 -1.63
C ILE A 176 -5.07 -5.34 -0.54
N PRO A 177 -6.01 -4.98 0.37
CA PRO A 177 -6.56 -5.90 1.36
C PRO A 177 -7.06 -7.21 0.73
N GLN A 178 -6.84 -8.34 1.42
CA GLN A 178 -7.24 -9.66 0.91
C GLN A 178 -8.76 -9.75 0.70
N GLU A 179 -9.57 -9.20 1.61
CA GLU A 179 -11.03 -9.17 1.43
C GLU A 179 -11.45 -8.43 0.16
N ALA A 180 -10.76 -7.34 -0.20
CA ALA A 180 -11.02 -6.63 -1.45
C ALA A 180 -10.65 -7.48 -2.68
N MET A 181 -9.53 -8.22 -2.61
CA MET A 181 -9.13 -9.16 -3.67
C MET A 181 -10.13 -10.31 -3.82
N ASP A 182 -10.67 -10.83 -2.71
CA ASP A 182 -11.68 -11.90 -2.72
C ASP A 182 -12.98 -11.43 -3.40
N VAL A 183 -13.41 -10.19 -3.11
CA VAL A 183 -14.57 -9.59 -3.79
C VAL A 183 -14.28 -9.44 -5.29
N LEU A 184 -13.12 -8.93 -5.68
CA LEU A 184 -12.74 -8.77 -7.08
C LEU A 184 -12.68 -10.11 -7.81
N SER A 185 -12.19 -11.16 -7.17
CA SER A 185 -12.09 -12.50 -7.75
C SER A 185 -13.44 -13.17 -8.01
N SER A 186 -14.54 -12.60 -7.49
CA SER A 186 -15.88 -13.10 -7.69
C SER A 186 -16.57 -12.59 -8.97
N PHE A 187 -15.92 -11.67 -9.72
CA PHE A 187 -16.42 -11.14 -11.00
C PHE A 187 -15.89 -11.94 -12.20
#